data_5831c79576d880c7b14d49257760a26c
#
_entry.id   5831c79576d880c7b14d49257760a26c
#
_cell.length_a   1.000
_cell.length_b   1.000
_cell.length_c   1.000
_cell.angle_alpha   90.00
_cell.angle_beta   90.00
_cell.angle_gamma   90.00
#
_symmetry.space_group_name_H-M   'P 1'
#
loop_
_entity.id
_entity.type
_entity.pdbx_description
1 polymer ?
#
loop_
_entity_poly.entity_id
_entity_poly.type
_entity_poly.pdbx_seq_one_letter_code
_entity_poly.pdbx_strand_id
1 'polypeptide(L)'
;MDCCHLISGRRKFLRGSVMAAAGVAGLGLAADPSYSEDAEMFVVGPKKGYSPQIGTLVSMMGVMRWQVLNSVKGMSMKDLDFLLDEKANRIGALLLHLAAVEKFFQLNTFQGIAADKMPDDWKAKWVPARYLGEPGRKEIQGKPLDYYLNILSETREETLAEFRKRDDAWLMSVDKAWGWGPTNNYCKWFHVTEHEANHNGQIKLLKGRLSGAKAGAE
;
A
#
# COMPACT_ATOMS: atom_id res chain seq x y z
N MET A 1 -32.44 -38.11 -14.05
CA MET A 1 -32.10 -38.24 -12.64
C MET A 1 -31.59 -36.90 -12.18
N ASP A 2 -32.40 -36.30 -11.35
CA ASP A 2 -32.46 -34.93 -10.96
C ASP A 2 -31.20 -34.39 -10.26
N CYS A 3 -30.77 -33.20 -10.69
CA CYS A 3 -29.88 -32.31 -9.96
C CYS A 3 -30.50 -30.91 -9.91
N CYS A 4 -31.60 -30.79 -9.19
CA CYS A 4 -32.27 -29.52 -8.88
C CYS A 4 -32.75 -29.52 -7.45
N HIS A 5 -31.89 -29.15 -6.50
CA HIS A 5 -32.27 -28.61 -5.19
C HIS A 5 -31.07 -28.00 -4.53
N LEU A 6 -31.05 -26.66 -4.45
CA LEU A 6 -30.50 -25.82 -3.40
C LEU A 6 -30.36 -24.36 -3.88
N ILE A 7 -31.49 -23.72 -4.19
CA ILE A 7 -31.59 -22.26 -4.21
C ILE A 7 -32.90 -21.87 -3.51
N SER A 8 -32.87 -21.84 -2.20
CA SER A 8 -33.94 -21.24 -1.39
C SER A 8 -33.33 -20.63 -0.12
N GLY A 9 -33.08 -19.33 -0.13
CA GLY A 9 -32.56 -18.63 1.04
C GLY A 9 -32.36 -17.13 0.93
N ARG A 10 -32.58 -16.52 -0.23
CA ARG A 10 -32.30 -15.07 -0.42
C ARG A 10 -33.50 -14.14 -0.59
N ARG A 11 -34.72 -14.53 -0.23
CA ARG A 11 -35.93 -13.71 -0.45
C ARG A 11 -36.78 -13.41 0.79
N LYS A 12 -36.20 -13.28 1.98
CA LYS A 12 -36.95 -12.93 3.19
C LYS A 12 -36.47 -11.66 3.91
N PHE A 13 -35.73 -10.76 3.28
CA PHE A 13 -35.26 -9.54 3.96
C PHE A 13 -35.94 -8.24 3.52
N LEU A 14 -36.99 -8.29 2.72
CA LEU A 14 -37.69 -7.09 2.24
C LEU A 14 -39.22 -7.19 2.48
N ARG A 15 -39.65 -7.18 3.73
CA ARG A 15 -41.04 -6.78 4.10
C ARG A 15 -41.08 -6.41 5.57
N GLY A 16 -41.15 -5.13 5.85
CA GLY A 16 -41.41 -4.62 7.20
C GLY A 16 -40.98 -3.18 7.39
N SER A 17 -41.58 -2.24 6.67
CA SER A 17 -41.50 -0.82 7.03
C SER A 17 -42.80 -0.15 6.70
N VAL A 18 -43.66 -0.03 7.67
CA VAL A 18 -44.80 0.89 7.66
C VAL A 18 -44.65 1.86 8.82
N MET A 19 -44.48 3.11 8.47
CA MET A 19 -44.87 4.38 9.09
C MET A 19 -45.00 4.48 10.62
N ALA A 20 -44.27 5.44 11.18
CA ALA A 20 -44.82 6.42 12.14
C ALA A 20 -44.03 7.73 12.01
N ALA A 21 -44.69 8.75 11.48
CA ALA A 21 -44.25 10.13 11.53
C ALA A 21 -44.72 10.73 12.84
N ALA A 22 -43.82 11.30 13.65
CA ALA A 22 -44.12 12.42 14.56
C ALA A 22 -42.85 12.88 15.32
N GLY A 23 -42.58 14.17 15.36
CA GLY A 23 -41.80 14.81 16.41
C GLY A 23 -40.39 15.27 16.02
N VAL A 24 -40.31 16.48 15.43
CA VAL A 24 -39.09 17.27 15.37
C VAL A 24 -38.68 17.68 16.81
N ALA A 25 -37.67 17.04 17.34
CA ALA A 25 -36.91 17.60 18.45
C ALA A 25 -35.43 17.49 18.04
N GLY A 26 -34.73 18.63 17.92
CA GLY A 26 -33.34 18.71 17.57
C GLY A 26 -32.50 17.95 18.58
N LEU A 27 -32.07 16.76 18.20
CA LEU A 27 -30.98 16.06 18.85
C LEU A 27 -29.75 16.41 18.06
N GLY A 28 -28.90 17.28 18.64
CA GLY A 28 -27.53 17.44 18.22
C GLY A 28 -26.91 16.05 18.19
N LEU A 29 -26.47 15.61 17.00
CA LEU A 29 -25.62 14.45 16.87
C LEU A 29 -24.33 14.76 17.65
N ALA A 30 -24.29 14.36 18.92
CA ALA A 30 -23.06 14.23 19.63
C ALA A 30 -22.22 13.24 18.82
N ALA A 31 -21.12 13.70 18.23
CA ALA A 31 -20.14 12.81 17.63
C ALA A 31 -19.74 11.80 18.72
N ASP A 32 -19.90 10.52 18.43
CA ASP A 32 -19.52 9.44 19.32
C ASP A 32 -17.99 9.52 19.50
N PRO A 33 -17.47 9.80 20.70
CA PRO A 33 -16.03 10.05 20.89
C PRO A 33 -15.18 8.75 20.87
N SER A 34 -15.77 7.62 20.49
CA SER A 34 -15.08 6.32 20.51
C SER A 34 -14.55 5.84 19.15
N TYR A 35 -14.65 6.64 18.10
CA TYR A 35 -13.99 6.33 16.83
C TYR A 35 -12.51 6.73 16.91
N SER A 36 -11.65 5.76 17.24
CA SER A 36 -10.20 5.95 17.20
C SER A 36 -9.72 6.23 15.76
N GLU A 37 -8.61 6.95 15.60
CA GLU A 37 -7.97 7.15 14.28
C GLU A 37 -7.76 5.83 13.52
N ASP A 38 -7.58 4.71 14.23
CA ASP A 38 -7.47 3.37 13.68
C ASP A 38 -8.77 2.87 13.02
N ALA A 39 -9.94 3.28 13.51
CA ALA A 39 -11.21 2.89 12.91
C ALA A 39 -11.46 3.60 11.56
N GLU A 40 -10.92 4.80 11.36
CA GLU A 40 -10.98 5.53 10.09
C GLU A 40 -9.96 5.04 9.05
N MET A 41 -8.96 4.25 9.44
CA MET A 41 -7.95 3.73 8.52
C MET A 41 -8.58 2.91 7.39
N PHE A 42 -9.62 2.15 7.68
CA PHE A 42 -10.30 1.30 6.70
C PHE A 42 -11.46 1.99 5.96
N VAL A 43 -11.69 3.28 6.21
CA VAL A 43 -12.64 4.09 5.45
C VAL A 43 -11.90 4.77 4.30
N VAL A 44 -11.99 4.18 3.12
CA VAL A 44 -11.36 4.73 1.91
C VAL A 44 -12.18 5.91 1.39
N GLY A 45 -11.53 7.06 1.29
CA GLY A 45 -12.16 8.30 0.84
C GLY A 45 -11.23 9.50 0.97
N PRO A 46 -11.74 10.71 0.65
CA PRO A 46 -10.97 11.94 0.77
C PRO A 46 -10.44 12.16 2.19
N LYS A 47 -9.20 12.60 2.32
CA LYS A 47 -8.56 12.93 3.59
C LYS A 47 -8.32 14.44 3.72
N LYS A 48 -8.52 14.96 4.93
CA LYS A 48 -8.28 16.39 5.24
C LYS A 48 -6.84 16.79 4.92
N GLY A 49 -6.67 17.97 4.31
CA GLY A 49 -5.35 18.51 3.95
C GLY A 49 -4.84 18.06 2.57
N TYR A 50 -5.66 17.36 1.80
CA TYR A 50 -5.41 16.96 0.41
C TYR A 50 -6.59 17.33 -0.48
N SER A 51 -6.36 17.45 -1.79
CA SER A 51 -7.47 17.48 -2.76
C SER A 51 -8.23 16.15 -2.75
N PRO A 52 -9.50 16.10 -3.17
CA PRO A 52 -10.35 14.92 -2.96
C PRO A 52 -9.79 13.60 -3.49
N GLN A 53 -9.26 13.58 -4.71
CA GLN A 53 -8.73 12.34 -5.30
C GLN A 53 -7.37 11.96 -4.71
N ILE A 54 -6.49 12.94 -4.46
CA ILE A 54 -5.23 12.70 -3.75
C ILE A 54 -5.51 12.16 -2.34
N GLY A 55 -6.48 12.73 -1.61
CA GLY A 55 -6.86 12.26 -0.29
C GLY A 55 -7.37 10.82 -0.30
N THR A 56 -8.17 10.46 -1.32
CA THR A 56 -8.64 9.08 -1.50
C THR A 56 -7.46 8.13 -1.78
N LEU A 57 -6.53 8.52 -2.65
CA LEU A 57 -5.31 7.75 -2.92
C LEU A 57 -4.47 7.57 -1.64
N VAL A 58 -4.26 8.64 -0.87
CA VAL A 58 -3.55 8.59 0.42
C VAL A 58 -4.20 7.61 1.39
N SER A 59 -5.53 7.56 1.47
CA SER A 59 -6.21 6.60 2.33
C SER A 59 -5.96 5.15 1.90
N MET A 60 -5.97 4.86 0.58
CA MET A 60 -5.65 3.53 0.05
C MET A 60 -4.18 3.14 0.32
N MET A 61 -3.25 4.08 0.12
CA MET A 61 -1.83 3.89 0.44
C MET A 61 -1.62 3.57 1.92
N GLY A 62 -2.40 4.19 2.82
CA GLY A 62 -2.38 3.92 4.25
C GLY A 62 -2.78 2.49 4.57
N VAL A 63 -3.87 2.00 4.00
CA VAL A 63 -4.35 0.62 4.18
C VAL A 63 -3.29 -0.40 3.71
N MET A 64 -2.71 -0.19 2.53
CA MET A 64 -1.69 -1.11 1.99
C MET A 64 -0.44 -1.13 2.86
N ARG A 65 0.06 0.02 3.28
CA ARG A 65 1.22 0.10 4.19
C ARG A 65 0.94 -0.58 5.53
N TRP A 66 -0.24 -0.37 6.11
CA TRP A 66 -0.65 -1.05 7.34
C TRP A 66 -0.60 -2.58 7.19
N GLN A 67 -1.07 -3.12 6.06
CA GLN A 67 -1.00 -4.55 5.79
C GLN A 67 0.45 -5.07 5.73
N VAL A 68 1.34 -4.34 5.05
CA VAL A 68 2.77 -4.69 4.97
C VAL A 68 3.40 -4.71 6.38
N LEU A 69 3.17 -3.64 7.16
CA LEU A 69 3.71 -3.52 8.52
C LEU A 69 3.23 -4.66 9.43
N ASN A 70 1.95 -5.02 9.36
CA ASN A 70 1.41 -6.16 10.12
C ASN A 70 2.01 -7.50 9.69
N SER A 71 2.26 -7.68 8.40
CA SER A 71 2.85 -8.93 7.90
C SER A 71 4.26 -9.18 8.43
N VAL A 72 5.04 -8.11 8.68
CA VAL A 72 6.44 -8.21 9.14
C VAL A 72 6.61 -7.97 10.63
N LYS A 73 5.54 -7.67 11.36
CA LYS A 73 5.58 -7.37 12.79
C LYS A 73 6.27 -8.49 13.58
N GLY A 74 7.30 -8.11 14.35
CA GLY A 74 8.06 -9.01 15.22
C GLY A 74 9.03 -9.95 14.50
N MET A 75 9.27 -9.78 13.20
CA MET A 75 10.26 -10.57 12.48
C MET A 75 11.69 -10.26 12.96
N SER A 76 12.45 -11.32 13.17
CA SER A 76 13.89 -11.22 13.44
C SER A 76 14.68 -10.90 12.17
N MET A 77 15.92 -10.43 12.32
CA MET A 77 16.83 -10.26 11.19
C MET A 77 17.03 -11.55 10.39
N LYS A 78 17.06 -12.71 11.06
CA LYS A 78 17.13 -14.03 10.42
C LYS A 78 15.92 -14.31 9.53
N ASP A 79 14.73 -13.93 9.96
CA ASP A 79 13.50 -14.09 9.17
C ASP A 79 13.50 -13.15 7.95
N LEU A 80 13.97 -11.91 8.14
CA LEU A 80 14.08 -10.93 7.06
C LEU A 80 15.10 -11.33 6.00
N ASP A 81 16.15 -12.06 6.41
CA ASP A 81 17.23 -12.53 5.54
C ASP A 81 16.97 -13.94 4.95
N PHE A 82 15.84 -14.55 5.29
CA PHE A 82 15.48 -15.87 4.78
C PHE A 82 15.38 -15.87 3.25
N LEU A 83 16.02 -16.86 2.61
CA LEU A 83 15.90 -17.19 1.20
C LEU A 83 15.17 -18.52 1.06
N LEU A 84 14.06 -18.53 0.35
CA LEU A 84 13.31 -19.75 0.04
C LEU A 84 14.12 -20.66 -0.90
N ASP A 85 14.77 -20.06 -1.89
CA ASP A 85 15.65 -20.68 -2.86
C ASP A 85 16.64 -19.65 -3.43
N GLU A 86 17.51 -20.07 -4.35
CA GLU A 86 18.53 -19.22 -4.98
C GLU A 86 17.99 -18.07 -5.82
N LYS A 87 16.73 -18.13 -6.24
CA LYS A 87 16.04 -17.12 -7.09
C LYS A 87 15.12 -16.20 -6.29
N ALA A 88 14.72 -16.61 -5.08
CA ALA A 88 13.83 -15.85 -4.23
C ALA A 88 14.48 -14.52 -3.77
N ASN A 89 13.66 -13.52 -3.49
CA ASN A 89 14.11 -12.31 -2.80
C ASN A 89 13.88 -12.46 -1.29
N ARG A 90 14.72 -11.81 -0.48
CA ARG A 90 14.54 -11.74 0.98
C ARG A 90 13.41 -10.79 1.35
N ILE A 91 12.75 -11.02 2.48
CA ILE A 91 11.72 -10.11 2.98
C ILE A 91 12.29 -8.70 3.20
N GLY A 92 13.49 -8.58 3.80
CA GLY A 92 14.15 -7.28 3.95
C GLY A 92 14.42 -6.57 2.62
N ALA A 93 14.79 -7.33 1.58
CA ALA A 93 14.97 -6.77 0.24
C ALA A 93 13.64 -6.29 -0.37
N LEU A 94 12.54 -7.02 -0.16
CA LEU A 94 11.20 -6.58 -0.60
C LEU A 94 10.77 -5.30 0.11
N LEU A 95 11.02 -5.16 1.42
CA LEU A 95 10.71 -3.92 2.14
C LEU A 95 11.49 -2.72 1.58
N LEU A 96 12.80 -2.89 1.33
CA LEU A 96 13.59 -1.81 0.75
C LEU A 96 13.20 -1.51 -0.69
N HIS A 97 12.75 -2.52 -1.45
CA HIS A 97 12.22 -2.35 -2.80
C HIS A 97 10.95 -1.48 -2.82
N LEU A 98 10.04 -1.65 -1.88
CA LEU A 98 8.86 -0.77 -1.76
C LEU A 98 9.27 0.70 -1.61
N ALA A 99 10.25 0.98 -0.75
CA ALA A 99 10.77 2.34 -0.59
C ALA A 99 11.46 2.85 -1.87
N ALA A 100 12.27 2.01 -2.53
CA ALA A 100 12.99 2.38 -3.76
C ALA A 100 12.03 2.70 -4.92
N VAL A 101 10.92 1.97 -5.03
CA VAL A 101 9.88 2.23 -6.03
C VAL A 101 9.16 3.55 -5.73
N GLU A 102 8.79 3.78 -4.48
CA GLU A 102 8.14 5.04 -4.07
C GLU A 102 9.09 6.24 -4.30
N LYS A 103 10.38 6.14 -3.94
CA LYS A 103 11.41 7.15 -4.24
C LYS A 103 11.59 7.42 -5.73
N PHE A 104 11.53 6.38 -6.56
CA PHE A 104 11.57 6.55 -8.00
C PHE A 104 10.41 7.39 -8.52
N PHE A 105 9.18 7.12 -8.05
CA PHE A 105 8.01 7.89 -8.46
C PHE A 105 7.99 9.30 -7.87
N GLN A 106 8.60 9.54 -6.71
CA GLN A 106 8.81 10.89 -6.18
C GLN A 106 9.65 11.73 -7.16
N LEU A 107 10.81 11.22 -7.59
CA LEU A 107 11.66 11.92 -8.55
C LEU A 107 10.96 12.14 -9.90
N ASN A 108 10.30 11.09 -10.39
CA ASN A 108 9.62 11.18 -11.69
C ASN A 108 8.44 12.15 -11.67
N THR A 109 7.55 12.06 -10.69
CA THR A 109 6.28 12.80 -10.73
C THR A 109 6.35 14.18 -10.07
N PHE A 110 7.14 14.33 -9.00
CA PHE A 110 7.26 15.61 -8.29
C PHE A 110 8.34 16.52 -8.89
N GLN A 111 9.42 15.93 -9.40
CA GLN A 111 10.55 16.67 -9.94
C GLN A 111 10.65 16.61 -11.47
N GLY A 112 9.80 15.81 -12.14
CA GLY A 112 9.79 15.67 -13.61
C GLY A 112 11.00 14.94 -14.18
N ILE A 113 11.73 14.16 -13.36
CA ILE A 113 12.91 13.43 -13.81
C ILE A 113 12.48 12.20 -14.62
N ALA A 114 12.88 12.13 -15.87
CA ALA A 114 12.58 11.00 -16.74
C ALA A 114 13.23 9.70 -16.21
N ALA A 115 12.60 8.56 -16.47
CA ALA A 115 13.02 7.26 -15.92
C ALA A 115 14.47 6.86 -16.28
N ASP A 116 14.93 7.27 -17.45
CA ASP A 116 16.30 7.05 -17.96
C ASP A 116 17.32 8.10 -17.46
N LYS A 117 16.85 9.15 -16.77
CA LYS A 117 17.66 10.29 -16.29
C LYS A 117 17.80 10.33 -14.77
N MET A 118 17.54 9.23 -14.08
CA MET A 118 17.73 9.18 -12.62
C MET A 118 19.15 9.57 -12.23
N PRO A 119 19.34 10.41 -11.17
CA PRO A 119 20.66 10.85 -10.71
C PRO A 119 21.56 9.67 -10.32
N ASP A 120 22.89 9.83 -10.46
CA ASP A 120 23.84 8.75 -10.21
C ASP A 120 23.94 8.38 -8.72
N ASP A 121 23.80 9.34 -7.81
CA ASP A 121 23.71 9.10 -6.37
C ASP A 121 22.45 8.29 -6.02
N TRP A 122 21.33 8.59 -6.67
CA TRP A 122 20.10 7.79 -6.54
C TRP A 122 20.34 6.36 -7.05
N LYS A 123 20.96 6.22 -8.23
CA LYS A 123 21.27 4.90 -8.81
C LYS A 123 22.15 4.07 -7.89
N ALA A 124 23.22 4.67 -7.38
CA ALA A 124 24.15 4.00 -6.46
C ALA A 124 23.45 3.48 -5.19
N LYS A 125 22.50 4.25 -4.66
CA LYS A 125 21.78 3.90 -3.44
C LYS A 125 20.64 2.90 -3.66
N TRP A 126 19.87 3.05 -4.77
CA TRP A 126 18.57 2.42 -4.89
C TRP A 126 18.47 1.33 -5.96
N VAL A 127 19.41 1.24 -6.91
CA VAL A 127 19.32 0.27 -8.01
C VAL A 127 19.23 -1.17 -7.51
N PRO A 128 20.02 -1.65 -6.53
CA PRO A 128 19.90 -3.01 -6.02
C PRO A 128 18.51 -3.29 -5.42
N ALA A 129 17.97 -2.32 -4.69
CA ALA A 129 16.62 -2.41 -4.13
C ALA A 129 15.54 -2.28 -5.22
N ARG A 130 15.70 -1.35 -6.18
CA ARG A 130 14.71 -1.07 -7.23
C ARG A 130 14.47 -2.27 -8.15
N TYR A 131 15.51 -3.01 -8.48
CA TYR A 131 15.43 -4.14 -9.42
C TYR A 131 15.49 -5.51 -8.75
N LEU A 132 15.87 -5.59 -7.47
CA LEU A 132 16.00 -6.86 -6.75
C LEU A 132 16.98 -7.84 -7.45
N GLY A 133 16.64 -9.11 -7.53
CA GLY A 133 17.45 -10.12 -8.18
C GLY A 133 18.79 -10.36 -7.48
N GLU A 134 19.83 -10.70 -8.24
CA GLU A 134 21.15 -11.00 -7.68
C GLU A 134 21.78 -9.83 -6.90
N PRO A 135 21.80 -8.58 -7.42
CA PRO A 135 22.31 -7.44 -6.65
C PRO A 135 21.56 -7.24 -5.34
N GLY A 136 20.24 -7.29 -5.36
CA GLY A 136 19.42 -7.17 -4.14
C GLY A 136 19.71 -8.29 -3.14
N ARG A 137 19.85 -9.53 -3.60
CA ARG A 137 20.20 -10.67 -2.75
C ARG A 137 21.59 -10.54 -2.13
N LYS A 138 22.55 -9.98 -2.85
CA LYS A 138 23.92 -9.80 -2.39
C LYS A 138 24.05 -8.65 -1.39
N GLU A 139 23.39 -7.53 -1.67
CA GLU A 139 23.64 -6.27 -0.95
C GLU A 139 22.64 -6.01 0.17
N ILE A 140 21.40 -6.53 0.08
CA ILE A 140 20.33 -6.22 1.03
C ILE A 140 20.13 -7.39 1.99
N GLN A 141 20.89 -7.37 3.08
CA GLN A 141 20.82 -8.35 4.16
C GLN A 141 21.51 -7.81 5.43
N GLY A 142 21.36 -8.52 6.54
CA GLY A 142 22.04 -8.22 7.81
C GLY A 142 21.54 -6.95 8.49
N LYS A 143 20.31 -6.51 8.22
CA LYS A 143 19.72 -5.32 8.84
C LYS A 143 18.51 -5.71 9.70
N PRO A 144 18.37 -5.07 10.88
CA PRO A 144 17.18 -5.28 11.73
C PRO A 144 15.92 -4.71 11.08
N LEU A 145 14.76 -5.14 11.55
CA LEU A 145 13.47 -4.71 11.03
C LEU A 145 13.32 -3.18 11.03
N ASP A 146 13.69 -2.53 12.12
CA ASP A 146 13.58 -1.07 12.26
C ASP A 146 14.34 -0.29 11.20
N TYR A 147 15.46 -0.82 10.69
CA TYR A 147 16.16 -0.20 9.57
C TYR A 147 15.26 -0.03 8.34
N TYR A 148 14.53 -1.08 7.97
CA TYR A 148 13.62 -1.07 6.82
C TYR A 148 12.37 -0.23 7.10
N LEU A 149 11.81 -0.33 8.30
CA LEU A 149 10.61 0.42 8.68
C LEU A 149 10.85 1.93 8.72
N ASN A 150 12.00 2.37 9.22
CA ASN A 150 12.37 3.79 9.23
C ASN A 150 12.47 4.35 7.80
N ILE A 151 13.14 3.62 6.89
CA ILE A 151 13.25 4.04 5.48
C ILE A 151 11.87 4.11 4.82
N LEU A 152 10.99 3.13 5.09
CA LEU A 152 9.62 3.14 4.58
C LEU A 152 8.81 4.32 5.12
N SER A 153 8.95 4.66 6.41
CA SER A 153 8.28 5.80 7.05
C SER A 153 8.76 7.12 6.44
N GLU A 154 10.07 7.36 6.44
CA GLU A 154 10.68 8.57 5.89
C GLU A 154 10.26 8.80 4.42
N THR A 155 10.32 7.73 3.61
CA THR A 155 9.90 7.79 2.21
C THR A 155 8.43 8.19 2.07
N ARG A 156 7.55 7.61 2.87
CA ARG A 156 6.12 7.92 2.86
C ARG A 156 5.84 9.34 3.35
N GLU A 157 6.51 9.80 4.40
CA GLU A 157 6.36 11.17 4.91
C GLU A 157 6.70 12.21 3.84
N GLU A 158 7.78 12.00 3.07
CA GLU A 158 8.12 12.85 1.94
C GLU A 158 7.03 12.85 0.85
N THR A 159 6.50 11.66 0.50
CA THR A 159 5.38 11.53 -0.45
C THR A 159 4.17 12.34 0.02
N LEU A 160 3.78 12.17 1.27
CA LEU A 160 2.62 12.85 1.85
C LEU A 160 2.82 14.37 1.90
N ALA A 161 4.03 14.84 2.21
CA ALA A 161 4.36 16.25 2.19
C ALA A 161 4.25 16.87 0.78
N GLU A 162 4.68 16.15 -0.26
CA GLU A 162 4.54 16.59 -1.64
C GLU A 162 3.09 16.54 -2.14
N PHE A 163 2.31 15.54 -1.77
CA PHE A 163 0.88 15.46 -2.11
C PHE A 163 0.06 16.63 -1.54
N ARG A 164 0.41 17.15 -0.36
CA ARG A 164 -0.26 18.34 0.20
C ARG A 164 -0.05 19.61 -0.63
N LYS A 165 0.98 19.64 -1.47
CA LYS A 165 1.30 20.76 -2.37
C LYS A 165 0.67 20.61 -3.76
N ARG A 166 -0.05 19.53 -4.03
CA ARG A 166 -0.60 19.16 -5.34
C ARG A 166 -2.13 19.14 -5.29
N ASP A 167 -2.71 19.19 -6.49
CA ASP A 167 -4.16 19.11 -6.69
C ASP A 167 -4.56 17.92 -7.60
N ASP A 168 -5.85 17.73 -7.77
CA ASP A 168 -6.39 16.67 -8.61
C ASP A 168 -6.06 16.91 -10.11
N ALA A 169 -5.86 18.15 -10.55
CA ALA A 169 -5.44 18.45 -11.92
C ALA A 169 -4.02 17.93 -12.18
N TRP A 170 -3.10 18.12 -11.23
CA TRP A 170 -1.76 17.52 -11.29
C TRP A 170 -1.84 15.99 -11.28
N LEU A 171 -2.71 15.41 -10.43
CA LEU A 171 -2.86 13.95 -10.37
C LEU A 171 -3.33 13.36 -11.69
N MET A 172 -4.21 14.08 -12.41
CA MET A 172 -4.75 13.66 -13.70
C MET A 172 -3.86 14.02 -14.90
N SER A 173 -2.77 14.79 -14.70
CA SER A 173 -1.85 15.15 -15.78
C SER A 173 -1.17 13.93 -16.39
N VAL A 174 -1.13 13.89 -17.75
CA VAL A 174 -0.68 12.73 -18.52
C VAL A 174 0.74 12.90 -19.02
N ASP A 175 1.60 11.98 -18.68
CA ASP A 175 2.92 11.79 -19.29
C ASP A 175 2.75 10.92 -20.55
N LYS A 176 2.89 11.56 -21.72
CA LYS A 176 2.72 10.87 -23.01
C LYS A 176 3.92 10.00 -23.40
N ALA A 177 5.07 10.22 -22.78
CA ALA A 177 6.32 9.50 -23.07
C ALA A 177 6.61 8.36 -22.08
N TRP A 178 5.68 8.06 -21.16
CA TRP A 178 5.87 6.99 -20.21
C TRP A 178 5.96 5.61 -20.88
N GLY A 179 6.82 4.73 -20.37
CA GLY A 179 7.11 3.44 -20.98
C GLY A 179 5.92 2.46 -21.13
N TRP A 180 4.82 2.72 -20.41
CA TRP A 180 3.56 1.95 -20.56
C TRP A 180 2.60 2.54 -21.60
N GLY A 181 2.98 3.63 -22.27
CA GLY A 181 2.11 4.49 -23.05
C GLY A 181 1.63 5.71 -22.25
N PRO A 182 0.70 6.51 -22.80
CA PRO A 182 0.18 7.68 -22.11
C PRO A 182 -0.37 7.34 -20.72
N THR A 183 0.27 7.84 -19.68
CA THR A 183 -0.01 7.47 -18.27
C THR A 183 -0.09 8.73 -17.41
N ASN A 184 -1.17 8.88 -16.64
CA ASN A 184 -1.28 9.98 -15.71
C ASN A 184 -0.58 9.70 -14.36
N ASN A 185 -0.36 10.76 -13.58
CA ASN A 185 0.24 10.60 -12.25
C ASN A 185 -0.62 9.72 -11.34
N TYR A 186 -1.94 9.71 -11.52
CA TYR A 186 -2.83 8.82 -10.76
C TYR A 186 -2.47 7.34 -10.97
N CYS A 187 -2.32 6.92 -12.22
CA CYS A 187 -1.94 5.54 -12.54
C CYS A 187 -0.55 5.20 -11.97
N LYS A 188 0.41 6.13 -12.04
CA LYS A 188 1.74 5.94 -11.43
C LYS A 188 1.68 5.73 -9.93
N TRP A 189 0.89 6.51 -9.21
CA TRP A 189 0.72 6.39 -7.76
C TRP A 189 -0.24 5.27 -7.34
N PHE A 190 -1.21 4.93 -8.17
CA PHE A 190 -1.98 3.70 -8.03
C PHE A 190 -1.06 2.48 -8.11
N HIS A 191 -0.11 2.46 -9.05
CA HIS A 191 0.90 1.40 -9.14
C HIS A 191 1.72 1.28 -7.85
N VAL A 192 2.14 2.38 -7.22
CA VAL A 192 2.82 2.32 -5.90
C VAL A 192 1.93 1.62 -4.86
N THR A 193 0.63 1.88 -4.89
CA THR A 193 -0.32 1.31 -3.94
C THR A 193 -0.54 -0.20 -4.16
N GLU A 194 -0.83 -0.60 -5.40
CA GLU A 194 -1.06 -2.02 -5.72
C GLU A 194 0.22 -2.85 -5.61
N HIS A 195 1.37 -2.22 -5.86
CA HIS A 195 2.68 -2.83 -5.73
C HIS A 195 2.99 -3.24 -4.27
N GLU A 196 2.57 -2.44 -3.29
CA GLU A 196 2.63 -2.85 -1.88
C GLU A 196 1.76 -4.09 -1.62
N ALA A 197 0.56 -4.16 -2.17
CA ALA A 197 -0.31 -5.33 -2.03
C ALA A 197 0.30 -6.59 -2.65
N ASN A 198 0.91 -6.46 -3.85
CA ASN A 198 1.58 -7.55 -4.53
C ASN A 198 2.75 -8.10 -3.69
N HIS A 199 3.67 -7.23 -3.26
CA HIS A 199 4.80 -7.66 -2.45
C HIS A 199 4.40 -8.11 -1.05
N ASN A 200 3.31 -7.59 -0.48
CA ASN A 200 2.76 -8.13 0.76
C ASN A 200 2.33 -9.60 0.62
N GLY A 201 1.75 -9.98 -0.52
CA GLY A 201 1.47 -11.39 -0.84
C GLY A 201 2.73 -12.25 -0.87
N GLN A 202 3.82 -11.75 -1.47
CA GLN A 202 5.12 -12.44 -1.48
C GLN A 202 5.71 -12.54 -0.07
N ILE A 203 5.65 -11.48 0.73
CA ILE A 203 6.09 -11.48 2.13
C ILE A 203 5.34 -12.54 2.95
N LYS A 204 4.01 -12.60 2.81
CA LYS A 204 3.18 -13.62 3.48
C LYS A 204 3.56 -15.03 3.04
N LEU A 205 3.79 -15.26 1.75
CA LEU A 205 4.26 -16.54 1.23
C LEU A 205 5.59 -16.95 1.89
N LEU A 206 6.58 -16.05 1.89
CA LEU A 206 7.89 -16.30 2.50
C LEU A 206 7.78 -16.54 4.00
N LYS A 207 6.97 -15.73 4.71
CA LYS A 207 6.68 -15.91 6.14
C LYS A 207 6.13 -17.29 6.45
N GLY A 208 5.21 -17.80 5.62
CA GLY A 208 4.64 -19.14 5.76
C GLY A 208 5.63 -20.28 5.49
N ARG A 209 6.84 -19.98 5.00
CA ARG A 209 7.93 -20.93 4.74
C ARG A 209 9.06 -20.86 5.78
N LEU A 210 8.98 -19.93 6.73
CA LEU A 210 9.95 -19.86 7.84
C LEU A 210 9.87 -21.11 8.72
N SER A 211 11.00 -21.49 9.30
CA SER A 211 11.05 -22.61 10.26
C SER A 211 10.14 -22.30 11.47
N GLY A 212 9.23 -23.20 11.77
CA GLY A 212 8.26 -23.04 12.87
C GLY A 212 7.04 -22.17 12.51
N ALA A 213 6.88 -21.76 11.26
CA ALA A 213 5.67 -21.10 10.81
C ALA A 213 4.45 -22.02 11.03
N LYS A 214 3.43 -21.46 11.70
CA LYS A 214 2.14 -22.15 11.80
C LYS A 214 1.38 -21.98 10.49
N ALA A 215 0.64 -23.01 10.06
CA ALA A 215 -0.33 -22.86 8.97
C ALA A 215 -1.25 -21.68 9.34
N GLY A 216 -1.13 -20.57 8.59
CA GLY A 216 -1.91 -19.38 8.87
C GLY A 216 -3.32 -19.54 8.34
N ALA A 217 -4.30 -19.13 9.14
CA ALA A 217 -5.55 -18.65 8.56
C ALA A 217 -5.24 -17.31 7.88
N GLU A 218 -5.65 -17.12 6.62
CA GLU A 218 -5.64 -15.85 5.90
C GLU A 218 -6.62 -14.83 6.51
#